data_96c397083592aaa5d8c911df0a426fe3
#
_entry.id   96c397083592aaa5d8c911df0a426fe3
#
_cell.length_a   1.000
_cell.length_b   1.000
_cell.length_c   1.000
_cell.angle_alpha   90.00
_cell.angle_beta   90.00
_cell.angle_gamma   90.00
#
_symmetry.space_group_name_H-M   'P 1'
#
loop_
_entity.id
_entity.type
_entity.pdbx_description
1 polymer ?
#
loop_
_entity_poly.entity_id
_entity_poly.type
_entity_poly.pdbx_seq_one_letter_code
_entity_poly.pdbx_strand_id
1 'polypeptide(L)'
;MKNLIFKLFIAASAFMIMSCSSSVDNKNVITINAGPQPKTIDPSLNTALDGCYYIIHTFEGLTTKSKDGKIVGGVAENWEILDNGTKYIFHLRTNAKWSDGKPVVASDFVYSWQRVVDPAVGSQYSFQHEPVKNAKAITAGKMPVDSLGIKAIDDYTLEVVLEAPTAYFLDLVAFTTFYPVRKDIVDKYGDTWILNAETYIGNGPFKAAEINQDESIIMVKNTNYWNVSEVVPQELKFVLMQNETASVAGIKEGSIDFSRILPTQDIQSLMKEGLLQIKPMLASYFYCLNITNEVLSDIRVRKALALAIDRNYIVEQVTKGGETPANAFVPYGINDAEGSFRENGGGFFDISAENYKKNVEEAKKLMAEAGYPDGKGFPVFEFKADPGFHISIFEAVQQMWKEHLGIDTKIVQEEWAVFLQTRYDKNLTMCRGGWFRDFNDPINFLGLYASYSPNNYSSYSNAQYDAYIQTALTTGDQKVRMEAMHKAEELLVNSYAIIPMYFYTEPLLVNPKLKDVYYDALSMHKFTYASKE
;
A
#
# COMPACT_ATOMS: atom_id res chain seq x y z
N MET A 1 -65.47 -8.26 -66.56
CA MET A 1 -65.92 -6.91 -66.86
C MET A 1 -65.68 -6.05 -65.61
N LYS A 2 -65.00 -4.97 -65.87
CA LYS A 2 -64.84 -3.76 -65.03
C LYS A 2 -64.07 -3.81 -63.73
N ASN A 3 -62.85 -3.32 -63.89
CA ASN A 3 -61.93 -2.74 -62.92
C ASN A 3 -62.56 -1.72 -61.97
N LEU A 4 -62.14 -1.76 -60.72
CA LEU A 4 -62.19 -0.59 -59.88
C LEU A 4 -60.85 -0.53 -59.07
N ILE A 5 -59.98 0.40 -59.44
CA ILE A 5 -58.71 0.72 -58.82
C ILE A 5 -59.05 1.59 -57.62
N PHE A 6 -58.66 1.12 -56.41
CA PHE A 6 -58.69 1.92 -55.20
C PHE A 6 -57.31 2.37 -54.91
N LYS A 7 -57.03 3.65 -55.10
CA LYS A 7 -55.79 4.31 -54.70
C LYS A 7 -55.85 4.62 -53.18
N LEU A 8 -55.08 3.91 -52.42
CA LEU A 8 -54.82 4.26 -50.98
C LEU A 8 -53.59 5.20 -50.90
N PHE A 9 -53.82 6.43 -50.48
CA PHE A 9 -52.79 7.36 -50.08
C PHE A 9 -52.36 7.00 -48.67
N ILE A 10 -51.13 6.47 -48.51
CA ILE A 10 -50.49 6.34 -47.21
C ILE A 10 -49.66 7.59 -47.02
N ALA A 11 -50.10 8.50 -46.13
CA ALA A 11 -49.29 9.59 -45.61
C ALA A 11 -48.30 9.03 -44.60
N ALA A 12 -47.05 8.88 -45.01
CA ALA A 12 -45.95 8.55 -44.09
C ALA A 12 -45.61 9.78 -43.27
N SER A 13 -46.13 9.87 -42.06
CA SER A 13 -45.64 10.82 -41.03
C SER A 13 -44.31 10.31 -40.50
N ALA A 14 -43.22 10.87 -41.03
CA ALA A 14 -41.89 10.68 -40.46
C ALA A 14 -41.81 11.38 -39.09
N PHE A 15 -42.02 10.63 -38.02
CA PHE A 15 -41.59 11.05 -36.70
C PHE A 15 -40.07 10.98 -36.67
N MET A 16 -39.40 12.12 -36.87
CA MET A 16 -38.01 12.29 -36.46
C MET A 16 -37.95 12.26 -34.93
N ILE A 17 -37.64 11.09 -34.38
CA ILE A 17 -37.13 11.02 -33.00
C ILE A 17 -35.77 11.65 -33.04
N MET A 18 -35.66 12.95 -32.73
CA MET A 18 -34.41 13.57 -32.31
C MET A 18 -34.06 12.91 -30.99
N SER A 19 -33.32 11.81 -31.04
CA SER A 19 -32.51 11.34 -29.95
C SER A 19 -31.44 12.39 -29.71
N CYS A 20 -31.69 13.32 -28.79
CA CYS A 20 -30.64 14.08 -28.16
C CYS A 20 -29.82 13.08 -27.35
N SER A 21 -28.93 12.33 -27.98
CA SER A 21 -27.75 11.84 -27.31
C SER A 21 -26.93 13.08 -26.98
N SER A 22 -27.09 13.62 -25.77
CA SER A 22 -26.04 14.44 -25.20
C SER A 22 -24.80 13.56 -25.26
N SER A 23 -23.89 13.84 -26.18
CA SER A 23 -22.53 13.31 -26.13
C SER A 23 -21.98 13.76 -24.80
N VAL A 24 -21.98 12.89 -23.81
CA VAL A 24 -21.20 13.08 -22.59
C VAL A 24 -19.79 13.34 -23.11
N ASP A 25 -19.26 14.51 -22.78
CA ASP A 25 -17.92 14.88 -23.23
C ASP A 25 -16.97 13.84 -22.62
N ASN A 26 -16.48 12.91 -23.45
CA ASN A 26 -15.63 11.78 -22.99
C ASN A 26 -14.38 12.24 -22.23
N LYS A 27 -14.06 13.53 -22.28
CA LYS A 27 -12.98 14.15 -21.51
C LYS A 27 -13.22 14.17 -20.00
N ASN A 28 -14.47 14.07 -19.57
CA ASN A 28 -14.87 14.14 -18.15
C ASN A 28 -15.15 12.76 -17.50
N VAL A 29 -14.97 11.68 -18.27
CA VAL A 29 -15.12 10.30 -17.80
C VAL A 29 -13.76 9.62 -17.76
N ILE A 30 -13.35 9.10 -16.60
CA ILE A 30 -12.12 8.31 -16.45
C ILE A 30 -12.52 6.85 -16.28
N THR A 31 -12.03 5.99 -17.19
CA THR A 31 -12.26 4.55 -17.14
C THR A 31 -11.05 3.83 -16.54
N ILE A 32 -11.26 3.14 -15.43
CA ILE A 32 -10.22 2.48 -14.63
C ILE A 32 -10.48 0.97 -14.64
N ASN A 33 -9.49 0.17 -15.01
CA ASN A 33 -9.51 -1.26 -14.75
C ASN A 33 -8.85 -1.53 -13.38
N ALA A 34 -9.67 -1.79 -12.37
CA ALA A 34 -9.22 -2.06 -11.01
C ALA A 34 -8.93 -3.56 -10.74
N GLY A 35 -9.20 -4.43 -11.72
CA GLY A 35 -9.03 -5.88 -11.57
C GLY A 35 -10.35 -6.61 -11.25
N PRO A 36 -10.32 -7.69 -10.48
CA PRO A 36 -11.50 -8.46 -10.15
C PRO A 36 -12.46 -7.74 -9.22
N GLN A 37 -13.67 -8.32 -9.07
CA GLN A 37 -14.62 -7.90 -8.04
C GLN A 37 -13.96 -7.92 -6.66
N PRO A 38 -13.96 -6.81 -5.89
CA PRO A 38 -13.44 -6.81 -4.54
C PRO A 38 -14.32 -7.66 -3.61
N LYS A 39 -13.70 -8.29 -2.62
CA LYS A 39 -14.44 -9.04 -1.60
C LYS A 39 -15.43 -8.15 -0.84
N THR A 40 -15.05 -6.93 -0.56
CA THR A 40 -15.87 -5.93 0.11
C THR A 40 -15.38 -4.51 -0.19
N ILE A 41 -16.32 -3.57 -0.25
CA ILE A 41 -16.06 -2.13 -0.31
C ILE A 41 -16.55 -1.42 0.97
N ASP A 42 -16.75 -2.17 2.06
CA ASP A 42 -17.02 -1.63 3.40
C ASP A 42 -15.71 -1.12 4.03
N PRO A 43 -15.58 0.17 4.36
CA PRO A 43 -14.37 0.72 4.98
C PRO A 43 -13.91 -0.03 6.23
N SER A 44 -14.84 -0.49 7.06
CA SER A 44 -14.54 -1.19 8.32
C SER A 44 -14.04 -2.63 8.14
N LEU A 45 -14.33 -3.26 6.98
CA LEU A 45 -14.06 -4.69 6.74
C LEU A 45 -13.03 -4.92 5.64
N ASN A 46 -12.75 -3.91 4.80
CA ASN A 46 -11.82 -4.06 3.69
C ASN A 46 -10.38 -4.21 4.17
N THR A 47 -9.69 -5.22 3.64
CA THR A 47 -8.28 -5.50 3.93
C THR A 47 -7.41 -5.57 2.67
N ALA A 48 -8.01 -5.31 1.51
CA ALA A 48 -7.36 -5.47 0.23
C ALA A 48 -7.36 -4.16 -0.58
N LEU A 49 -6.34 -4.02 -1.40
CA LEU A 49 -6.15 -2.81 -2.20
C LEU A 49 -7.24 -2.63 -3.27
N ASP A 50 -7.79 -3.73 -3.79
CA ASP A 50 -8.89 -3.71 -4.75
C ASP A 50 -10.13 -2.98 -4.22
N GLY A 51 -10.56 -3.25 -2.98
CA GLY A 51 -11.65 -2.54 -2.32
C GLY A 51 -11.30 -1.09 -1.98
N CYS A 52 -10.03 -0.79 -1.68
CA CYS A 52 -9.60 0.57 -1.35
C CYS A 52 -9.88 1.57 -2.48
N TYR A 53 -9.75 1.18 -3.76
CA TYR A 53 -10.03 2.07 -4.89
C TYR A 53 -11.42 2.67 -4.86
N TYR A 54 -12.40 1.91 -4.43
CA TYR A 54 -13.79 2.40 -4.34
C TYR A 54 -13.97 3.27 -3.09
N ILE A 55 -13.41 2.82 -1.98
CA ILE A 55 -13.56 3.49 -0.67
C ILE A 55 -12.94 4.89 -0.70
N ILE A 56 -11.71 5.07 -1.20
CA ILE A 56 -11.03 6.38 -1.21
C ILE A 56 -11.66 7.42 -2.13
N HIS A 57 -12.56 6.98 -3.04
CA HIS A 57 -13.30 7.89 -3.91
C HIS A 57 -14.70 8.20 -3.37
N THR A 58 -15.28 7.30 -2.55
CA THR A 58 -16.63 7.49 -2.01
C THR A 58 -16.67 7.92 -0.56
N PHE A 59 -15.58 7.79 0.18
CA PHE A 59 -15.45 8.23 1.58
C PHE A 59 -14.22 9.11 1.79
N GLU A 60 -14.23 9.83 2.92
CA GLU A 60 -13.08 10.61 3.39
C GLU A 60 -13.00 10.55 4.91
N GLY A 61 -11.76 10.46 5.44
CA GLY A 61 -11.46 10.42 6.86
C GLY A 61 -11.36 11.80 7.51
N LEU A 62 -10.90 11.83 8.76
CA LEU A 62 -10.59 13.08 9.48
C LEU A 62 -9.51 13.87 8.74
N THR A 63 -8.46 13.18 8.30
CA THR A 63 -7.40 13.72 7.44
C THR A 63 -7.44 13.07 6.08
N THR A 64 -6.77 13.68 5.11
CA THR A 64 -6.60 13.15 3.75
C THR A 64 -5.22 13.55 3.22
N LYS A 65 -4.84 13.06 2.04
CA LYS A 65 -3.60 13.46 1.37
C LYS A 65 -3.89 14.46 0.26
N SER A 66 -3.12 15.54 0.24
CA SER A 66 -3.10 16.53 -0.82
C SER A 66 -2.46 15.99 -2.10
N LYS A 67 -2.47 16.77 -3.19
CA LYS A 67 -1.83 16.42 -4.48
C LYS A 67 -0.33 16.12 -4.36
N ASP A 68 0.36 16.71 -3.39
CA ASP A 68 1.79 16.52 -3.11
C ASP A 68 2.06 15.50 -1.99
N GLY A 69 1.03 14.73 -1.60
CA GLY A 69 1.15 13.62 -0.66
C GLY A 69 1.22 14.00 0.83
N LYS A 70 1.08 15.28 1.16
CA LYS A 70 1.08 15.74 2.55
C LYS A 70 -0.26 15.46 3.23
N ILE A 71 -0.21 15.15 4.51
CA ILE A 71 -1.41 15.06 5.34
C ILE A 71 -2.01 16.45 5.52
N VAL A 72 -3.28 16.55 5.17
CA VAL A 72 -4.09 17.77 5.30
C VAL A 72 -5.45 17.44 5.90
N GLY A 73 -6.20 18.45 6.30
CA GLY A 73 -7.57 18.25 6.79
C GLY A 73 -8.49 17.69 5.70
N GLY A 74 -9.14 16.57 6.03
CA GLY A 74 -10.28 16.03 5.31
C GLY A 74 -11.58 16.54 5.91
N VAL A 75 -12.37 15.65 6.54
CA VAL A 75 -13.58 16.05 7.30
C VAL A 75 -13.22 16.95 8.49
N ALA A 76 -12.07 16.74 9.14
CA ALA A 76 -11.54 17.69 10.11
C ALA A 76 -10.90 18.88 9.38
N GLU A 77 -11.31 20.09 9.72
CA GLU A 77 -10.70 21.32 9.21
C GLU A 77 -9.33 21.57 9.84
N ASN A 78 -9.22 21.31 11.12
CA ASN A 78 -7.99 21.41 11.91
C ASN A 78 -8.06 20.49 13.14
N TRP A 79 -6.95 20.42 13.89
CA TRP A 79 -6.85 19.63 15.12
C TRP A 79 -5.85 20.23 16.09
N GLU A 80 -6.01 19.89 17.36
CA GLU A 80 -5.07 20.17 18.43
C GLU A 80 -4.41 18.87 18.90
N ILE A 81 -3.12 18.94 19.22
CA ILE A 81 -2.35 17.82 19.79
C ILE A 81 -1.97 18.21 21.21
N LEU A 82 -2.47 17.45 22.18
CA LEU A 82 -2.36 17.71 23.61
C LEU A 82 -1.70 16.55 24.33
N ASP A 83 -1.39 16.74 25.62
CA ASP A 83 -0.90 15.69 26.50
C ASP A 83 0.29 14.92 25.91
N ASN A 84 1.28 15.68 25.40
CA ASN A 84 2.49 15.15 24.78
C ASN A 84 2.20 14.15 23.64
N GLY A 85 1.19 14.41 22.80
CA GLY A 85 0.85 13.60 21.63
C GLY A 85 -0.06 12.40 21.92
N THR A 86 -0.62 12.31 23.12
CA THR A 86 -1.55 11.23 23.48
C THR A 86 -3.02 11.64 23.39
N LYS A 87 -3.31 12.90 23.10
CA LYS A 87 -4.68 13.39 22.97
C LYS A 87 -4.82 14.30 21.76
N TYR A 88 -5.85 14.07 20.96
CA TYR A 88 -6.21 14.86 19.79
C TYR A 88 -7.63 15.41 19.94
N ILE A 89 -7.82 16.69 19.60
CA ILE A 89 -9.14 17.31 19.43
C ILE A 89 -9.27 17.68 17.97
N PHE A 90 -10.17 17.03 17.24
CA PHE A 90 -10.46 17.34 15.84
C PHE A 90 -11.67 18.25 15.75
N HIS A 91 -11.54 19.36 15.01
CA HIS A 91 -12.62 20.28 14.69
C HIS A 91 -13.14 19.95 13.29
N LEU A 92 -14.37 19.45 13.22
CA LEU A 92 -14.96 18.99 11.96
C LEU A 92 -15.53 20.16 11.17
N ARG A 93 -15.51 20.04 9.85
CA ARG A 93 -16.13 21.00 8.93
C ARG A 93 -17.65 20.98 9.06
N THR A 94 -18.26 22.12 9.29
CA THR A 94 -19.72 22.26 9.37
C THR A 94 -20.43 22.11 8.02
N ASN A 95 -19.68 22.21 6.90
CA ASN A 95 -20.18 22.01 5.54
C ASN A 95 -19.89 20.59 4.99
N ALA A 96 -19.25 19.70 5.76
CA ALA A 96 -19.06 18.31 5.36
C ALA A 96 -20.41 17.56 5.38
N LYS A 97 -20.73 16.88 4.27
CA LYS A 97 -22.02 16.20 4.09
C LYS A 97 -21.83 14.81 3.51
N TRP A 98 -22.72 13.93 3.87
CA TRP A 98 -22.96 12.67 3.19
C TRP A 98 -23.52 12.93 1.78
N SER A 99 -23.42 11.95 0.90
CA SER A 99 -23.90 12.04 -0.49
C SER A 99 -25.41 12.23 -0.62
N ASP A 100 -26.18 11.90 0.43
CA ASP A 100 -27.62 12.17 0.56
C ASP A 100 -27.94 13.58 1.11
N GLY A 101 -26.92 14.38 1.41
CA GLY A 101 -27.03 15.76 1.91
C GLY A 101 -27.12 15.93 3.42
N LYS A 102 -27.19 14.85 4.22
CA LYS A 102 -27.13 14.93 5.68
C LYS A 102 -25.74 15.41 6.14
N PRO A 103 -25.61 16.13 7.27
CA PRO A 103 -24.31 16.53 7.80
C PRO A 103 -23.49 15.29 8.23
N VAL A 104 -22.16 15.37 8.09
CA VAL A 104 -21.22 14.45 8.74
C VAL A 104 -20.91 15.01 10.11
N VAL A 105 -21.08 14.20 11.15
CA VAL A 105 -20.93 14.62 12.54
C VAL A 105 -19.96 13.72 13.32
N ALA A 106 -19.47 14.21 14.46
CA ALA A 106 -18.48 13.50 15.29
C ALA A 106 -18.95 12.10 15.73
N SER A 107 -20.25 11.92 15.98
CA SER A 107 -20.81 10.61 16.34
C SER A 107 -20.73 9.57 15.20
N ASP A 108 -20.61 9.99 13.95
CA ASP A 108 -20.38 9.06 12.82
C ASP A 108 -19.01 8.38 12.94
N PHE A 109 -17.98 9.13 13.33
CA PHE A 109 -16.64 8.59 13.59
C PHE A 109 -16.62 7.71 14.84
N VAL A 110 -17.28 8.12 15.92
CA VAL A 110 -17.39 7.28 17.14
C VAL A 110 -17.98 5.92 16.80
N TYR A 111 -19.12 5.91 16.12
CA TYR A 111 -19.76 4.65 15.69
C TYR A 111 -18.84 3.81 14.82
N SER A 112 -18.20 4.41 13.82
CA SER A 112 -17.40 3.68 12.84
C SER A 112 -16.16 3.04 13.47
N TRP A 113 -15.45 3.76 14.33
CA TRP A 113 -14.27 3.22 15.00
C TRP A 113 -14.64 2.16 16.04
N GLN A 114 -15.74 2.36 16.76
CA GLN A 114 -16.28 1.33 17.64
C GLN A 114 -16.66 0.06 16.88
N ARG A 115 -17.26 0.20 15.69
CA ARG A 115 -17.60 -0.92 14.82
C ARG A 115 -16.36 -1.69 14.36
N VAL A 116 -15.26 -1.02 14.04
CA VAL A 116 -14.01 -1.69 13.62
C VAL A 116 -13.41 -2.52 14.75
N VAL A 117 -13.42 -2.04 15.99
CA VAL A 117 -12.82 -2.74 17.13
C VAL A 117 -13.75 -3.74 17.80
N ASP A 118 -15.04 -3.76 17.43
CA ASP A 118 -16.02 -4.71 17.96
C ASP A 118 -15.69 -6.14 17.47
N PRO A 119 -15.38 -7.08 18.38
CA PRO A 119 -15.10 -8.46 18.01
C PRO A 119 -16.29 -9.15 17.32
N ALA A 120 -17.53 -8.68 17.52
CA ALA A 120 -18.72 -9.21 16.85
C ALA A 120 -18.74 -8.86 15.35
N VAL A 121 -18.11 -7.78 14.94
CA VAL A 121 -17.97 -7.36 13.54
C VAL A 121 -16.84 -8.13 12.83
N GLY A 122 -15.79 -8.50 13.57
CA GLY A 122 -14.70 -9.35 13.08
C GLY A 122 -13.80 -8.66 12.04
N SER A 123 -13.60 -7.34 12.15
CA SER A 123 -12.68 -6.61 11.27
C SER A 123 -11.25 -7.13 11.41
N GLN A 124 -10.69 -7.64 10.32
CA GLN A 124 -9.30 -8.13 10.28
C GLN A 124 -8.26 -7.00 10.39
N TYR A 125 -8.65 -5.75 10.09
CA TYR A 125 -7.81 -4.56 10.23
C TYR A 125 -8.04 -3.79 11.55
N SER A 126 -8.75 -4.36 12.51
CA SER A 126 -8.95 -3.76 13.85
C SER A 126 -7.64 -3.40 14.56
N PHE A 127 -6.54 -4.12 14.28
CA PHE A 127 -5.21 -3.82 14.82
C PHE A 127 -4.69 -2.41 14.43
N GLN A 128 -5.15 -1.84 13.32
CA GLN A 128 -4.81 -0.47 12.93
C GLN A 128 -5.27 0.56 13.97
N HIS A 129 -6.31 0.23 14.75
CA HIS A 129 -6.83 1.08 15.83
C HIS A 129 -6.10 0.88 17.16
N GLU A 130 -5.16 -0.07 17.30
CA GLU A 130 -4.44 -0.33 18.58
C GLU A 130 -3.79 0.92 19.21
N PRO A 131 -3.34 1.95 18.46
CA PRO A 131 -2.90 3.19 19.08
C PRO A 131 -3.99 3.93 19.87
N VAL A 132 -5.27 3.75 19.54
CA VAL A 132 -6.39 4.38 20.27
C VAL A 132 -6.59 3.65 21.60
N LYS A 133 -6.75 4.41 22.68
CA LYS A 133 -6.89 3.87 24.04
C LYS A 133 -7.96 2.80 24.11
N ASN A 134 -7.64 1.69 24.77
CA ASN A 134 -8.45 0.50 24.97
C ASN A 134 -8.75 -0.35 23.72
N ALA A 135 -8.40 0.09 22.49
CA ALA A 135 -8.75 -0.63 21.25
C ALA A 135 -8.31 -2.12 21.29
N LYS A 136 -7.07 -2.38 21.68
CA LYS A 136 -6.52 -3.75 21.79
C LYS A 136 -7.29 -4.63 22.80
N ALA A 137 -7.68 -4.07 23.93
CA ALA A 137 -8.43 -4.78 24.96
C ALA A 137 -9.87 -5.07 24.51
N ILE A 138 -10.49 -4.14 23.77
CA ILE A 138 -11.83 -4.29 23.20
C ILE A 138 -11.82 -5.38 22.13
N THR A 139 -10.90 -5.32 21.17
CA THR A 139 -10.76 -6.33 20.10
C THR A 139 -10.52 -7.74 20.66
N ALA A 140 -9.82 -7.83 21.81
CA ALA A 140 -9.63 -9.09 22.54
C ALA A 140 -10.85 -9.52 23.38
N GLY A 141 -11.97 -8.80 23.35
CA GLY A 141 -13.18 -9.08 24.12
C GLY A 141 -13.04 -8.83 25.63
N LYS A 142 -12.02 -8.08 26.06
CA LYS A 142 -11.72 -7.83 27.51
C LYS A 142 -12.35 -6.54 28.03
N MET A 143 -12.81 -5.66 27.15
CA MET A 143 -13.45 -4.39 27.52
C MET A 143 -14.65 -4.13 26.61
N PRO A 144 -15.66 -3.38 27.08
CA PRO A 144 -16.81 -3.02 26.27
C PRO A 144 -16.43 -2.01 25.17
N VAL A 145 -17.14 -2.05 24.06
CA VAL A 145 -16.84 -1.25 22.84
C VAL A 145 -16.91 0.26 23.12
N ASP A 146 -17.81 0.70 23.97
CA ASP A 146 -17.99 2.11 24.37
C ASP A 146 -16.86 2.68 25.23
N SER A 147 -15.93 1.82 25.68
CA SER A 147 -14.72 2.24 26.40
C SER A 147 -13.57 2.68 25.47
N LEU A 148 -13.75 2.60 24.14
CA LEU A 148 -12.77 3.08 23.17
C LEU A 148 -12.43 4.57 23.41
N GLY A 149 -11.16 4.91 23.32
CA GLY A 149 -10.66 6.27 23.54
C GLY A 149 -11.09 7.29 22.46
N ILE A 150 -12.36 7.30 22.09
CA ILE A 150 -12.96 8.26 21.15
C ILE A 150 -14.28 8.79 21.71
N LYS A 151 -14.52 10.10 21.56
CA LYS A 151 -15.74 10.74 22.07
C LYS A 151 -16.15 11.93 21.22
N ALA A 152 -17.42 12.02 20.86
CA ALA A 152 -18.04 13.23 20.36
C ALA A 152 -18.29 14.17 21.55
N ILE A 153 -17.64 15.33 21.55
CA ILE A 153 -17.87 16.40 22.55
C ILE A 153 -19.14 17.16 22.19
N ASP A 154 -19.29 17.44 20.90
CA ASP A 154 -20.48 17.97 20.25
C ASP A 154 -20.51 17.44 18.78
N ASP A 155 -21.44 17.95 17.96
CA ASP A 155 -21.61 17.47 16.58
C ASP A 155 -20.36 17.67 15.70
N TYR A 156 -19.51 18.65 16.03
CA TYR A 156 -18.36 19.03 15.21
C TYR A 156 -17.02 19.00 15.95
N THR A 157 -17.01 18.48 17.19
CA THR A 157 -15.79 18.34 17.99
C THR A 157 -15.61 16.89 18.42
N LEU A 158 -14.51 16.27 17.96
CA LEU A 158 -14.17 14.87 18.25
C LEU A 158 -12.90 14.81 19.08
N GLU A 159 -12.97 14.19 20.26
CA GLU A 159 -11.83 13.89 21.09
C GLU A 159 -11.34 12.45 20.83
N VAL A 160 -10.03 12.29 20.66
CA VAL A 160 -9.37 10.97 20.58
C VAL A 160 -8.22 10.91 21.58
N VAL A 161 -8.18 9.84 22.37
CA VAL A 161 -7.11 9.54 23.34
C VAL A 161 -6.35 8.32 22.88
N LEU A 162 -5.02 8.39 22.87
CA LEU A 162 -4.13 7.30 22.48
C LEU A 162 -3.52 6.61 23.69
N GLU A 163 -3.09 5.36 23.54
CA GLU A 163 -2.34 4.61 24.55
C GLU A 163 -0.94 5.19 24.80
N ALA A 164 -0.31 5.70 23.72
CA ALA A 164 1.01 6.31 23.74
C ALA A 164 1.12 7.37 22.62
N PRO A 165 2.09 8.29 22.69
CA PRO A 165 2.36 9.20 21.59
C PRO A 165 2.60 8.43 20.29
N THR A 166 1.79 8.73 19.25
CA THR A 166 1.86 8.04 17.97
C THR A 166 2.06 9.06 16.86
N ALA A 167 3.28 9.27 16.46
CA ALA A 167 3.66 10.35 15.54
C ALA A 167 3.04 10.22 14.14
N TYR A 168 2.70 9.00 13.72
CA TYR A 168 2.04 8.71 12.44
C TYR A 168 0.50 8.63 12.58
N PHE A 169 -0.08 9.06 13.70
CA PHE A 169 -1.52 8.94 13.93
C PHE A 169 -2.35 9.70 12.89
N LEU A 170 -1.88 10.86 12.44
CA LEU A 170 -2.57 11.62 11.39
C LEU A 170 -2.55 10.92 10.02
N ASP A 171 -1.54 10.11 9.72
CA ASP A 171 -1.52 9.22 8.55
C ASP A 171 -2.52 8.06 8.71
N LEU A 172 -2.62 7.48 9.92
CA LEU A 172 -3.59 6.42 10.18
C LEU A 172 -5.02 6.89 9.97
N VAL A 173 -5.39 8.07 10.47
CA VAL A 173 -6.77 8.58 10.32
C VAL A 173 -7.10 9.05 8.90
N ALA A 174 -6.12 9.04 7.98
CA ALA A 174 -6.30 9.15 6.54
C ALA A 174 -6.49 7.79 5.84
N PHE A 175 -6.32 6.68 6.56
CA PHE A 175 -6.47 5.33 6.01
C PHE A 175 -7.93 4.86 6.08
N THR A 176 -8.32 4.03 5.10
CA THR A 176 -9.73 3.66 4.87
C THR A 176 -10.45 3.06 6.07
N THR A 177 -9.76 2.33 6.94
CA THR A 177 -10.36 1.71 8.15
C THR A 177 -10.85 2.73 9.18
N PHE A 178 -10.34 3.97 9.12
CA PHE A 178 -10.74 5.08 9.98
C PHE A 178 -11.85 5.97 9.39
N TYR A 179 -12.33 5.63 8.18
CA TYR A 179 -13.38 6.42 7.54
C TYR A 179 -14.74 6.21 8.19
N PRO A 180 -15.58 7.25 8.22
CA PRO A 180 -16.90 7.14 8.83
C PRO A 180 -17.83 6.34 7.92
N VAL A 181 -18.78 5.61 8.54
CA VAL A 181 -19.90 4.93 7.88
C VAL A 181 -21.21 5.32 8.56
N ARG A 182 -22.31 5.24 7.83
CA ARG A 182 -23.64 5.65 8.29
C ARG A 182 -24.28 4.55 9.15
N LYS A 183 -24.43 4.84 10.46
CA LYS A 183 -25.06 3.91 11.40
C LYS A 183 -26.45 3.47 10.96
N ASP A 184 -27.32 4.43 10.59
CA ASP A 184 -28.70 4.14 10.17
C ASP A 184 -28.80 3.28 8.91
N ILE A 185 -27.81 3.35 8.03
CA ILE A 185 -27.73 2.53 6.82
C ILE A 185 -27.22 1.13 7.18
N VAL A 186 -26.12 1.03 7.92
CA VAL A 186 -25.54 -0.26 8.33
C VAL A 186 -26.50 -1.05 9.19
N ASP A 187 -27.15 -0.43 10.16
CA ASP A 187 -28.14 -1.10 11.02
C ASP A 187 -29.37 -1.60 10.23
N LYS A 188 -29.76 -0.87 9.21
CA LYS A 188 -30.95 -1.23 8.41
C LYS A 188 -30.69 -2.34 7.40
N TYR A 189 -29.52 -2.33 6.75
CA TYR A 189 -29.23 -3.20 5.60
C TYR A 189 -28.21 -4.30 5.88
N GLY A 190 -27.57 -4.30 7.08
CA GLY A 190 -26.50 -5.25 7.43
C GLY A 190 -25.41 -5.26 6.35
N ASP A 191 -24.83 -6.42 6.07
CA ASP A 191 -23.73 -6.56 5.11
C ASP A 191 -24.09 -6.23 3.66
N THR A 192 -25.40 -6.06 3.35
CA THR A 192 -25.85 -5.77 1.99
C THR A 192 -25.83 -4.27 1.62
N TRP A 193 -25.53 -3.39 2.59
CA TRP A 193 -25.51 -1.93 2.36
C TRP A 193 -24.53 -1.50 1.27
N ILE A 194 -23.48 -2.29 1.01
CA ILE A 194 -22.46 -2.03 0.01
C ILE A 194 -22.81 -2.55 -1.40
N LEU A 195 -23.92 -3.28 -1.55
CA LEU A 195 -24.28 -3.95 -2.81
C LEU A 195 -25.09 -3.10 -3.76
N ASN A 196 -25.64 -1.98 -3.29
CA ASN A 196 -26.50 -1.10 -4.06
C ASN A 196 -26.05 0.36 -3.95
N ALA A 197 -26.04 1.07 -5.05
CA ALA A 197 -25.66 2.47 -5.12
C ALA A 197 -26.51 3.38 -4.20
N GLU A 198 -27.82 3.06 -4.04
CA GLU A 198 -28.73 3.82 -3.17
C GLU A 198 -28.43 3.70 -1.68
N THR A 199 -27.80 2.59 -1.26
CA THR A 199 -27.44 2.34 0.13
C THR A 199 -25.97 2.58 0.43
N TYR A 200 -25.12 2.66 -0.60
CA TYR A 200 -23.70 2.98 -0.47
C TYR A 200 -23.48 4.47 -0.33
N ILE A 201 -23.87 5.02 0.82
CA ILE A 201 -23.85 6.46 1.14
C ILE A 201 -22.49 6.83 1.73
N GLY A 202 -21.68 7.52 0.93
CA GLY A 202 -20.36 8.01 1.33
C GLY A 202 -20.33 9.53 1.55
N ASN A 203 -19.21 10.05 2.02
CA ASN A 203 -18.95 11.46 2.27
C ASN A 203 -17.76 12.00 1.44
N GLY A 204 -17.28 11.23 0.47
CA GLY A 204 -16.12 11.56 -0.35
C GLY A 204 -16.45 12.33 -1.64
N PRO A 205 -15.43 12.51 -2.51
CA PRO A 205 -15.53 13.32 -3.75
C PRO A 205 -16.49 12.75 -4.79
N PHE A 206 -16.75 11.46 -4.77
CA PHE A 206 -17.70 10.78 -5.66
C PHE A 206 -18.74 10.01 -4.85
N LYS A 207 -19.85 9.70 -5.48
CA LYS A 207 -20.88 8.79 -4.96
C LYS A 207 -21.16 7.69 -5.98
N ALA A 208 -21.49 6.50 -5.52
CA ALA A 208 -21.91 5.42 -6.39
C ALA A 208 -23.19 5.82 -7.14
N ALA A 209 -23.19 5.58 -8.44
CA ALA A 209 -24.36 5.70 -9.32
C ALA A 209 -24.88 4.31 -9.71
N GLU A 210 -23.95 3.37 -9.96
CA GLU A 210 -24.28 1.99 -10.28
C GLU A 210 -23.27 1.04 -9.63
N ILE A 211 -23.74 -0.10 -9.14
CA ILE A 211 -22.91 -1.21 -8.66
C ILE A 211 -23.40 -2.47 -9.38
N ASN A 212 -22.73 -2.82 -10.46
CA ASN A 212 -23.04 -4.00 -11.29
C ASN A 212 -22.03 -5.09 -10.93
N GLN A 213 -22.50 -6.12 -10.20
CA GLN A 213 -21.63 -7.20 -9.71
C GLN A 213 -20.91 -7.88 -10.88
N ASP A 214 -19.60 -8.15 -10.70
CA ASP A 214 -18.70 -8.79 -11.67
C ASP A 214 -18.52 -8.05 -13.02
N GLU A 215 -19.07 -6.83 -13.16
CA GLU A 215 -19.01 -6.06 -14.39
C GLU A 215 -18.36 -4.68 -14.19
N SER A 216 -19.00 -3.82 -13.37
CA SER A 216 -18.54 -2.45 -13.21
C SER A 216 -19.12 -1.77 -11.96
N ILE A 217 -18.38 -0.76 -11.47
CA ILE A 217 -18.87 0.21 -10.49
C ILE A 217 -18.72 1.60 -11.10
N ILE A 218 -19.84 2.32 -11.22
CA ILE A 218 -19.87 3.67 -11.77
C ILE A 218 -20.07 4.66 -10.63
N MET A 219 -19.20 5.65 -10.57
CA MET A 219 -19.23 6.71 -9.57
C MET A 219 -19.35 8.05 -10.27
N VAL A 220 -20.22 8.91 -9.78
CA VAL A 220 -20.40 10.27 -10.29
C VAL A 220 -19.97 11.30 -9.25
N LYS A 221 -19.55 12.46 -9.71
CA LYS A 221 -19.14 13.58 -8.86
C LYS A 221 -20.18 13.87 -7.78
N ASN A 222 -19.76 13.87 -6.52
CA ASN A 222 -20.63 14.17 -5.38
C ASN A 222 -20.73 15.68 -5.19
N THR A 223 -21.85 16.27 -5.56
CA THR A 223 -22.09 17.70 -5.43
C THR A 223 -22.26 18.17 -3.97
N ASN A 224 -22.43 17.24 -3.03
CA ASN A 224 -22.49 17.52 -1.59
C ASN A 224 -21.11 17.44 -0.90
N TYR A 225 -20.06 17.03 -1.62
CA TYR A 225 -18.71 16.98 -1.08
C TYR A 225 -18.22 18.38 -0.72
N TRP A 226 -17.64 18.55 0.47
CA TRP A 226 -17.23 19.87 0.98
C TRP A 226 -16.22 20.58 0.06
N ASN A 227 -15.37 19.83 -0.63
CA ASN A 227 -14.35 20.35 -1.55
C ASN A 227 -14.65 20.01 -3.01
N VAL A 228 -15.91 20.08 -3.41
CA VAL A 228 -16.37 19.67 -4.75
C VAL A 228 -15.72 20.49 -5.88
N SER A 229 -15.22 21.69 -5.62
CA SER A 229 -14.51 22.53 -6.60
C SER A 229 -13.20 21.90 -7.10
N GLU A 230 -12.54 21.08 -6.29
CA GLU A 230 -11.29 20.37 -6.66
C GLU A 230 -11.54 19.06 -7.42
N VAL A 231 -12.76 18.58 -7.49
CA VAL A 231 -13.10 17.34 -8.19
C VAL A 231 -13.24 17.62 -9.68
N VAL A 232 -12.34 17.09 -10.49
CA VAL A 232 -12.28 17.35 -11.94
C VAL A 232 -13.18 16.43 -12.74
N PRO A 233 -13.09 15.06 -12.64
CA PRO A 233 -13.96 14.17 -13.39
C PRO A 233 -15.42 14.31 -13.00
N GLN A 234 -16.33 14.15 -13.96
CA GLN A 234 -17.75 14.03 -13.69
C GLN A 234 -18.13 12.59 -13.33
N GLU A 235 -17.34 11.63 -13.85
CA GLU A 235 -17.59 10.20 -13.65
C GLU A 235 -16.27 9.43 -13.59
N LEU A 236 -16.22 8.44 -12.68
CA LEU A 236 -15.23 7.38 -12.64
C LEU A 236 -15.95 6.07 -12.97
N LYS A 237 -15.53 5.41 -14.04
CA LYS A 237 -16.03 4.09 -14.41
C LYS A 237 -14.98 3.04 -14.09
N PHE A 238 -15.22 2.25 -13.06
CA PHE A 238 -14.38 1.10 -12.73
C PHE A 238 -14.91 -0.12 -13.45
N VAL A 239 -14.12 -0.68 -14.37
CA VAL A 239 -14.40 -1.96 -15.04
C VAL A 239 -13.71 -3.09 -14.32
N LEU A 240 -14.37 -4.24 -14.18
CA LEU A 240 -13.87 -5.41 -13.45
C LEU A 240 -13.32 -6.44 -14.45
N MET A 241 -12.04 -6.29 -14.80
CA MET A 241 -11.42 -7.10 -15.84
C MET A 241 -10.09 -7.69 -15.37
N GLN A 242 -9.97 -9.03 -15.46
CA GLN A 242 -8.73 -9.75 -15.11
C GLN A 242 -7.86 -10.08 -16.34
N ASN A 243 -8.38 -9.94 -17.55
CA ASN A 243 -7.66 -10.27 -18.77
C ASN A 243 -6.60 -9.22 -19.10
N GLU A 244 -5.33 -9.59 -18.93
CA GLU A 244 -4.17 -8.72 -19.15
C GLU A 244 -4.08 -8.19 -20.58
N THR A 245 -4.30 -9.07 -21.58
CA THR A 245 -4.24 -8.70 -23.00
C THR A 245 -5.36 -7.72 -23.37
N ALA A 246 -6.59 -7.95 -22.88
CA ALA A 246 -7.70 -7.04 -23.10
C ALA A 246 -7.47 -5.69 -22.41
N SER A 247 -6.81 -5.69 -21.24
CA SER A 247 -6.44 -4.45 -20.54
C SER A 247 -5.47 -3.61 -21.39
N VAL A 248 -4.42 -4.22 -21.94
CA VAL A 248 -3.47 -3.53 -22.85
C VAL A 248 -4.17 -3.01 -24.10
N ALA A 249 -5.05 -3.82 -24.72
CA ALA A 249 -5.82 -3.40 -25.88
C ALA A 249 -6.71 -2.18 -25.55
N GLY A 250 -7.41 -2.21 -24.42
CA GLY A 250 -8.25 -1.11 -23.96
C GLY A 250 -7.50 0.21 -23.78
N ILE A 251 -6.28 0.16 -23.23
CA ILE A 251 -5.41 1.34 -23.12
C ILE A 251 -5.01 1.86 -24.52
N LYS A 252 -4.61 0.96 -25.44
CA LYS A 252 -4.21 1.32 -26.81
C LYS A 252 -5.37 1.95 -27.62
N GLU A 253 -6.56 1.45 -27.43
CA GLU A 253 -7.77 1.95 -28.09
C GLU A 253 -8.37 3.18 -27.40
N GLY A 254 -7.98 3.46 -26.17
CA GLY A 254 -8.48 4.56 -25.36
C GLY A 254 -9.85 4.30 -24.70
N SER A 255 -10.28 3.04 -24.64
CA SER A 255 -11.48 2.62 -23.89
C SER A 255 -11.21 2.43 -22.40
N ILE A 256 -9.95 2.28 -22.00
CA ILE A 256 -9.44 2.26 -20.62
C ILE A 256 -8.40 3.37 -20.50
N ASP A 257 -8.42 4.10 -19.39
CA ASP A 257 -7.47 5.19 -19.13
C ASP A 257 -6.36 4.78 -18.16
N PHE A 258 -6.67 3.84 -17.26
CA PHE A 258 -5.75 3.37 -16.23
C PHE A 258 -5.98 1.89 -15.93
N SER A 259 -4.90 1.11 -15.74
CA SER A 259 -5.01 -0.27 -15.28
C SER A 259 -3.78 -0.71 -14.49
N ARG A 260 -4.02 -1.54 -13.48
CA ARG A 260 -3.00 -2.31 -12.75
C ARG A 260 -2.82 -3.73 -13.32
N ILE A 261 -3.72 -4.14 -14.21
CA ILE A 261 -3.75 -5.49 -14.80
C ILE A 261 -2.97 -5.43 -16.11
N LEU A 262 -1.81 -6.08 -16.13
CA LEU A 262 -0.90 -6.09 -17.28
C LEU A 262 -0.05 -7.35 -17.32
N PRO A 263 0.36 -7.81 -18.51
CA PRO A 263 1.28 -8.93 -18.65
C PRO A 263 2.70 -8.51 -18.25
N THR A 264 3.23 -9.12 -17.22
CA THR A 264 4.54 -8.75 -16.65
C THR A 264 5.70 -8.96 -17.64
N GLN A 265 5.58 -9.93 -18.54
CA GLN A 265 6.56 -10.17 -19.61
C GLN A 265 6.64 -9.03 -20.63
N ASP A 266 5.61 -8.19 -20.74
CA ASP A 266 5.52 -7.11 -21.73
C ASP A 266 5.93 -5.74 -21.16
N ILE A 267 6.34 -5.65 -19.89
CA ILE A 267 6.69 -4.39 -19.21
C ILE A 267 7.67 -3.56 -20.04
N GLN A 268 8.75 -4.16 -20.54
CA GLN A 268 9.77 -3.45 -21.31
C GLN A 268 9.26 -2.90 -22.66
N SER A 269 8.37 -3.64 -23.34
CA SER A 269 7.78 -3.18 -24.60
C SER A 269 6.77 -2.06 -24.36
N LEU A 270 5.92 -2.22 -23.34
CA LEU A 270 4.91 -1.23 -22.96
C LEU A 270 5.53 0.09 -22.48
N MET A 271 6.68 0.03 -21.79
CA MET A 271 7.47 1.23 -21.46
C MET A 271 7.97 1.95 -22.69
N LYS A 272 8.53 1.23 -23.68
CA LYS A 272 9.01 1.80 -24.95
C LYS A 272 7.88 2.41 -25.77
N GLU A 273 6.68 1.86 -25.69
CA GLU A 273 5.47 2.38 -26.33
C GLU A 273 4.90 3.61 -25.59
N GLY A 274 5.40 3.94 -24.40
CA GLY A 274 4.92 5.06 -23.58
C GLY A 274 3.56 4.81 -22.91
N LEU A 275 3.15 3.53 -22.82
CA LEU A 275 1.87 3.11 -22.23
C LEU A 275 2.00 2.68 -20.77
N LEU A 276 3.23 2.59 -20.26
CA LEU A 276 3.50 2.11 -18.91
C LEU A 276 4.30 3.14 -18.12
N GLN A 277 3.87 3.37 -16.90
CA GLN A 277 4.57 4.16 -15.90
C GLN A 277 4.99 3.26 -14.74
N ILE A 278 6.24 3.39 -14.29
CA ILE A 278 6.72 2.72 -13.08
C ILE A 278 6.62 3.71 -11.92
N LYS A 279 5.91 3.31 -10.87
CA LYS A 279 5.78 4.11 -9.63
C LYS A 279 6.51 3.43 -8.47
N PRO A 280 7.15 4.19 -7.57
CA PRO A 280 7.74 3.60 -6.37
C PRO A 280 6.64 3.06 -5.44
N MET A 281 6.91 1.92 -4.81
CA MET A 281 6.10 1.38 -3.72
C MET A 281 6.86 1.49 -2.40
N LEU A 282 6.13 1.71 -1.31
CA LEU A 282 6.72 1.64 0.02
C LEU A 282 6.85 0.16 0.45
N ALA A 283 7.74 -0.55 -0.21
CA ALA A 283 7.97 -1.96 0.05
C ALA A 283 9.43 -2.34 -0.28
N SER A 284 9.98 -3.27 0.49
CA SER A 284 11.35 -3.74 0.36
C SER A 284 11.40 -5.25 0.24
N TYR A 285 12.19 -5.74 -0.71
CA TYR A 285 12.56 -7.14 -0.83
C TYR A 285 13.97 -7.34 -0.30
N PHE A 286 14.14 -8.33 0.55
CA PHE A 286 15.41 -8.58 1.23
C PHE A 286 15.56 -10.05 1.58
N TYR A 287 16.76 -10.47 1.95
CA TYR A 287 16.99 -11.78 2.55
C TYR A 287 17.20 -11.63 4.05
N CYS A 288 16.61 -12.57 4.82
CA CYS A 288 16.81 -12.71 6.27
C CYS A 288 17.86 -13.78 6.50
N LEU A 289 18.89 -13.47 7.29
CA LEU A 289 19.94 -14.39 7.69
C LEU A 289 19.78 -14.67 9.18
N ASN A 290 19.58 -15.94 9.56
CA ASN A 290 19.56 -16.30 10.97
C ASN A 290 20.95 -16.20 11.57
N ILE A 291 21.24 -15.09 12.27
CA ILE A 291 22.58 -14.79 12.78
C ILE A 291 22.99 -15.67 13.98
N THR A 292 22.11 -16.53 14.48
CA THR A 292 22.44 -17.53 15.49
C THR A 292 22.97 -18.83 14.87
N ASN A 293 22.88 -18.98 13.54
CA ASN A 293 23.49 -20.09 12.83
C ASN A 293 25.01 -20.00 12.92
N GLU A 294 25.69 -21.13 13.11
CA GLU A 294 27.13 -21.21 13.33
C GLU A 294 27.95 -20.39 12.30
N VAL A 295 27.66 -20.58 11.02
CA VAL A 295 28.40 -19.93 9.93
C VAL A 295 27.98 -18.47 9.76
N LEU A 296 26.67 -18.20 9.91
CA LEU A 296 26.12 -16.85 9.74
C LEU A 296 26.27 -15.99 11.01
N SER A 297 26.82 -16.51 12.11
CA SER A 297 27.19 -15.72 13.29
C SER A 297 28.36 -14.78 13.00
N ASP A 298 29.26 -15.15 12.07
CA ASP A 298 30.36 -14.30 11.66
C ASP A 298 29.89 -13.20 10.68
N ILE A 299 30.05 -11.96 11.10
CA ILE A 299 29.65 -10.80 10.28
C ILE A 299 30.43 -10.71 8.95
N ARG A 300 31.67 -11.21 8.90
CA ARG A 300 32.49 -11.21 7.68
C ARG A 300 31.84 -12.08 6.60
N VAL A 301 31.31 -13.25 7.00
CA VAL A 301 30.55 -14.14 6.11
C VAL A 301 29.29 -13.43 5.60
N ARG A 302 28.48 -12.86 6.48
CA ARG A 302 27.24 -12.16 6.08
C ARG A 302 27.53 -11.00 5.13
N LYS A 303 28.57 -10.20 5.43
CA LYS A 303 29.01 -9.10 4.56
C LYS A 303 29.48 -9.60 3.21
N ALA A 304 30.26 -10.68 3.16
CA ALA A 304 30.73 -11.29 1.91
C ALA A 304 29.55 -11.76 1.04
N LEU A 305 28.55 -12.44 1.62
CA LEU A 305 27.35 -12.85 0.92
C LEU A 305 26.60 -11.65 0.34
N ALA A 306 26.48 -10.56 1.09
CA ALA A 306 25.79 -9.34 0.63
C ALA A 306 26.52 -8.63 -0.51
N LEU A 307 27.86 -8.52 -0.44
CA LEU A 307 28.68 -7.82 -1.43
C LEU A 307 28.82 -8.59 -2.75
N ALA A 308 28.71 -9.92 -2.73
CA ALA A 308 28.81 -10.77 -3.91
C ALA A 308 27.53 -10.82 -4.75
N ILE A 309 26.48 -10.05 -4.41
CA ILE A 309 25.22 -9.99 -5.15
C ILE A 309 25.20 -8.77 -6.07
N ASP A 310 25.06 -9.00 -7.38
CA ASP A 310 24.78 -7.96 -8.38
C ASP A 310 23.28 -7.65 -8.40
N ARG A 311 22.89 -6.61 -7.68
CA ARG A 311 21.48 -6.20 -7.58
C ARG A 311 20.97 -5.58 -8.86
N ASN A 312 21.84 -4.92 -9.63
CA ASN A 312 21.47 -4.35 -10.94
C ASN A 312 21.11 -5.48 -11.91
N TYR A 313 21.93 -6.56 -11.95
CA TYR A 313 21.60 -7.75 -12.74
C TYR A 313 20.25 -8.36 -12.32
N ILE A 314 19.98 -8.45 -11.00
CA ILE A 314 18.71 -8.99 -10.52
C ILE A 314 17.53 -8.18 -11.05
N VAL A 315 17.53 -6.84 -10.92
CA VAL A 315 16.40 -6.02 -11.34
C VAL A 315 16.28 -5.89 -12.87
N GLU A 316 17.39 -5.89 -13.59
CA GLU A 316 17.40 -5.70 -15.05
C GLU A 316 17.19 -6.98 -15.84
N GLN A 317 17.70 -8.12 -15.34
CA GLN A 317 17.73 -9.38 -16.11
C GLN A 317 16.82 -10.47 -15.53
N VAL A 318 16.53 -10.44 -14.22
CA VAL A 318 15.72 -11.46 -13.57
C VAL A 318 14.28 -10.98 -13.35
N THR A 319 14.08 -9.93 -12.58
CA THR A 319 12.72 -9.45 -12.24
C THR A 319 12.09 -8.59 -13.33
N LYS A 320 12.85 -7.68 -13.93
CA LYS A 320 12.45 -6.80 -15.05
C LYS A 320 11.20 -5.96 -14.80
N GLY A 321 10.79 -5.81 -13.54
CA GLY A 321 9.61 -5.07 -13.13
C GLY A 321 9.83 -3.57 -12.91
N GLY A 322 11.05 -3.07 -13.18
CA GLY A 322 11.41 -1.68 -12.95
C GLY A 322 11.77 -1.37 -11.48
N GLU A 323 12.05 -2.39 -10.69
CA GLU A 323 12.46 -2.27 -9.29
C GLU A 323 13.76 -1.47 -9.16
N THR A 324 13.94 -0.84 -8.02
CA THR A 324 15.16 -0.08 -7.71
C THR A 324 16.10 -0.92 -6.85
N PRO A 325 17.36 -1.16 -7.26
CA PRO A 325 18.34 -1.86 -6.44
C PRO A 325 18.49 -1.23 -5.06
N ALA A 326 18.54 -2.04 -3.99
CA ALA A 326 18.55 -1.54 -2.62
C ALA A 326 19.90 -1.76 -1.92
N ASN A 327 20.40 -0.69 -1.30
CA ASN A 327 21.54 -0.67 -0.39
C ASN A 327 21.17 -0.16 1.00
N ALA A 328 19.87 -0.20 1.31
CA ALA A 328 19.23 0.23 2.54
C ALA A 328 17.95 -0.57 2.76
N PHE A 329 17.34 -0.46 3.94
CA PHE A 329 16.15 -1.25 4.27
C PHE A 329 14.85 -0.47 4.08
N VAL A 330 14.78 0.76 4.56
CA VAL A 330 13.61 1.64 4.40
C VAL A 330 13.57 2.18 2.98
N PRO A 331 12.45 2.01 2.23
CA PRO A 331 12.38 2.40 0.82
C PRO A 331 12.24 3.91 0.61
N TYR A 332 12.33 4.34 -0.65
CA TYR A 332 11.99 5.71 -1.06
C TYR A 332 10.51 6.01 -0.83
N GLY A 333 10.19 7.30 -0.60
CA GLY A 333 8.82 7.77 -0.41
C GLY A 333 8.33 7.73 1.05
N ILE A 334 9.16 7.24 1.98
CA ILE A 334 8.92 7.38 3.41
C ILE A 334 9.29 8.79 3.86
N ASN A 335 8.41 9.42 4.65
CA ASN A 335 8.62 10.76 5.19
C ASN A 335 9.71 10.77 6.27
N ASP A 336 10.44 11.90 6.34
CA ASP A 336 11.32 12.25 7.44
C ASP A 336 10.72 13.40 8.26
N ALA A 337 11.44 13.93 9.23
CA ALA A 337 11.08 15.18 9.92
C ALA A 337 10.97 16.34 8.93
N GLU A 338 11.89 16.39 7.97
CA GLU A 338 11.85 17.27 6.80
C GLU A 338 12.32 16.47 5.58
N GLY A 339 11.51 16.45 4.51
CA GLY A 339 11.87 15.75 3.27
C GLY A 339 11.64 14.24 3.34
N SER A 340 12.52 13.46 2.70
CA SER A 340 12.42 12.02 2.53
C SER A 340 13.46 11.28 3.37
N PHE A 341 13.03 10.27 4.12
CA PHE A 341 13.90 9.46 4.97
C PHE A 341 15.06 8.83 4.19
N ARG A 342 14.78 8.25 3.01
CA ARG A 342 15.83 7.61 2.21
C ARG A 342 16.81 8.61 1.61
N GLU A 343 16.33 9.79 1.18
CA GLU A 343 17.19 10.83 0.62
C GLU A 343 18.12 11.42 1.68
N ASN A 344 17.63 11.64 2.89
CA ASN A 344 18.41 12.17 4.00
C ASN A 344 19.41 11.14 4.56
N GLY A 345 18.98 9.86 4.68
CA GLY A 345 19.83 8.79 5.23
C GLY A 345 20.81 8.16 4.23
N GLY A 346 20.56 8.34 2.91
CA GLY A 346 21.41 7.74 1.86
C GLY A 346 21.41 6.20 1.87
N GLY A 347 22.45 5.60 1.32
CA GLY A 347 22.69 4.16 1.31
C GLY A 347 23.90 3.79 2.16
N PHE A 348 24.04 2.52 2.52
CA PHE A 348 25.05 2.03 3.45
C PHE A 348 26.25 1.36 2.77
N PHE A 349 26.13 1.00 1.49
CA PHE A 349 27.23 0.45 0.69
C PHE A 349 26.99 0.72 -0.80
N ASP A 350 28.07 0.78 -1.56
CA ASP A 350 28.01 1.07 -2.99
C ASP A 350 27.61 -0.17 -3.78
N ILE A 351 26.45 -0.08 -4.46
CA ILE A 351 25.88 -1.15 -5.33
C ILE A 351 25.95 -0.78 -6.80
N SER A 352 26.70 0.27 -7.18
CA SER A 352 26.86 0.63 -8.57
C SER A 352 27.55 -0.47 -9.38
N ALA A 353 27.19 -0.59 -10.65
CA ALA A 353 27.78 -1.59 -11.55
C ALA A 353 29.31 -1.44 -11.65
N GLU A 354 29.81 -0.20 -11.61
CA GLU A 354 31.24 0.11 -11.63
C GLU A 354 31.98 -0.43 -10.39
N ASN A 355 31.31 -0.46 -9.25
CA ASN A 355 31.92 -0.91 -7.98
C ASN A 355 31.76 -2.41 -7.72
N TYR A 356 30.90 -3.11 -8.48
CA TYR A 356 30.59 -4.52 -8.23
C TYR A 356 31.83 -5.41 -8.17
N LYS A 357 32.80 -5.23 -9.10
CA LYS A 357 34.06 -6.00 -9.08
C LYS A 357 34.85 -5.83 -7.79
N LYS A 358 34.90 -4.61 -7.25
CA LYS A 358 35.57 -4.33 -5.96
C LYS A 358 34.83 -4.98 -4.80
N ASN A 359 33.51 -4.95 -4.83
CA ASN A 359 32.68 -5.64 -3.84
C ASN A 359 32.94 -7.15 -3.82
N VAL A 360 33.04 -7.77 -5.00
CA VAL A 360 33.38 -9.19 -5.13
C VAL A 360 34.78 -9.51 -4.58
N GLU A 361 35.80 -8.69 -4.87
CA GLU A 361 37.15 -8.89 -4.34
C GLU A 361 37.19 -8.73 -2.80
N GLU A 362 36.46 -7.75 -2.25
CA GLU A 362 36.31 -7.63 -0.80
C GLU A 362 35.58 -8.83 -0.21
N ALA A 363 34.52 -9.33 -0.86
CA ALA A 363 33.80 -10.52 -0.42
C ALA A 363 34.70 -11.75 -0.35
N LYS A 364 35.52 -12.00 -1.36
CA LYS A 364 36.52 -13.10 -1.36
C LYS A 364 37.50 -12.98 -0.20
N LYS A 365 38.01 -11.77 0.03
CA LYS A 365 38.92 -11.50 1.14
C LYS A 365 38.26 -11.79 2.50
N LEU A 366 37.03 -11.32 2.71
CA LEU A 366 36.27 -11.55 3.94
C LEU A 366 35.99 -13.04 4.17
N MET A 367 35.67 -13.81 3.11
CA MET A 367 35.50 -15.26 3.22
C MET A 367 36.80 -15.96 3.61
N ALA A 368 37.93 -15.57 3.01
CA ALA A 368 39.25 -16.13 3.37
C ALA A 368 39.62 -15.81 4.82
N GLU A 369 39.40 -14.56 5.29
CA GLU A 369 39.63 -14.14 6.69
C GLU A 369 38.68 -14.87 7.68
N ALA A 370 37.49 -15.27 7.24
CA ALA A 370 36.55 -16.07 8.02
C ALA A 370 36.91 -17.57 8.06
N GLY A 371 37.95 -17.99 7.31
CA GLY A 371 38.42 -19.38 7.27
C GLY A 371 37.95 -20.20 6.08
N TYR A 372 37.29 -19.57 5.10
CA TYR A 372 36.69 -20.23 3.92
C TYR A 372 37.29 -19.72 2.58
N PRO A 373 38.61 -19.78 2.37
CA PRO A 373 39.21 -19.32 1.13
C PRO A 373 38.65 -20.14 -0.07
N ASP A 374 38.16 -19.45 -1.11
CA ASP A 374 37.49 -20.05 -2.28
C ASP A 374 36.35 -21.02 -1.90
N GLY A 375 35.66 -20.75 -0.80
CA GLY A 375 34.55 -21.57 -0.29
C GLY A 375 34.96 -22.91 0.33
N LYS A 376 36.27 -23.20 0.47
CA LYS A 376 36.74 -24.47 1.03
C LYS A 376 36.27 -24.64 2.48
N GLY A 377 35.57 -25.77 2.73
CA GLY A 377 35.05 -26.09 4.05
C GLY A 377 33.77 -25.35 4.42
N PHE A 378 33.25 -24.47 3.56
CA PHE A 378 31.98 -23.81 3.79
C PHE A 378 30.81 -24.80 3.69
N PRO A 379 29.93 -24.93 4.67
CA PRO A 379 28.82 -25.86 4.61
C PRO A 379 27.78 -25.44 3.59
N VAL A 380 27.12 -26.42 2.97
CA VAL A 380 25.92 -26.17 2.16
C VAL A 380 24.80 -25.72 3.10
N PHE A 381 24.24 -24.55 2.88
CA PHE A 381 23.10 -24.08 3.65
C PHE A 381 21.84 -23.94 2.80
N GLU A 382 20.70 -23.96 3.46
CA GLU A 382 19.40 -23.87 2.81
C GLU A 382 18.91 -22.42 2.74
N PHE A 383 18.41 -22.04 1.56
CA PHE A 383 17.58 -20.89 1.35
C PHE A 383 16.12 -21.31 1.25
N LYS A 384 15.27 -20.76 2.11
CA LYS A 384 13.83 -21.06 2.14
C LYS A 384 13.01 -19.94 1.53
N ALA A 385 12.05 -20.32 0.69
CA ALA A 385 11.08 -19.40 0.08
C ALA A 385 9.78 -20.13 -0.23
N ASP A 386 8.69 -19.38 -0.36
CA ASP A 386 7.48 -19.84 -1.03
C ASP A 386 7.67 -19.91 -2.56
N PRO A 387 6.84 -20.67 -3.27
CA PRO A 387 6.90 -20.77 -4.73
C PRO A 387 6.70 -19.41 -5.43
N GLY A 388 7.25 -19.29 -6.63
CA GLY A 388 7.10 -18.12 -7.48
C GLY A 388 8.44 -17.52 -7.92
N PHE A 389 8.41 -16.26 -8.32
CA PHE A 389 9.57 -15.53 -8.86
C PHE A 389 10.76 -15.43 -7.88
N HIS A 390 10.53 -15.66 -6.58
CA HIS A 390 11.56 -15.70 -5.56
C HIS A 390 12.64 -16.73 -5.83
N ILE A 391 12.25 -17.84 -6.46
CA ILE A 391 13.16 -18.93 -6.81
C ILE A 391 14.14 -18.48 -7.88
N SER A 392 13.67 -17.88 -8.97
CA SER A 392 14.53 -17.37 -10.04
C SER A 392 15.52 -16.31 -9.55
N ILE A 393 15.11 -15.44 -8.61
CA ILE A 393 16.01 -14.49 -7.99
C ILE A 393 17.13 -15.22 -7.23
N PHE A 394 16.75 -16.23 -6.43
CA PHE A 394 17.76 -16.93 -5.66
C PHE A 394 18.66 -17.84 -6.52
N GLU A 395 18.16 -18.44 -7.59
CA GLU A 395 18.97 -19.17 -8.57
C GLU A 395 20.08 -18.27 -9.15
N ALA A 396 19.76 -17.03 -9.49
CA ALA A 396 20.76 -16.08 -9.95
C ALA A 396 21.80 -15.74 -8.84
N VAL A 397 21.34 -15.53 -7.60
CA VAL A 397 22.22 -15.30 -6.45
C VAL A 397 23.07 -16.51 -6.13
N GLN A 398 22.51 -17.71 -6.18
CA GLN A 398 23.23 -18.98 -6.01
C GLN A 398 24.38 -19.11 -7.02
N GLN A 399 24.11 -18.77 -8.29
CA GLN A 399 25.15 -18.76 -9.32
C GLN A 399 26.26 -17.74 -9.03
N MET A 400 25.90 -16.52 -8.60
CA MET A 400 26.89 -15.51 -8.22
C MET A 400 27.77 -15.98 -7.04
N TRP A 401 27.19 -16.58 -6.02
CA TRP A 401 27.95 -17.10 -4.88
C TRP A 401 28.82 -18.28 -5.25
N LYS A 402 28.32 -19.17 -6.12
CA LYS A 402 29.13 -20.29 -6.64
C LYS A 402 30.32 -19.79 -7.42
N GLU A 403 30.12 -18.84 -8.32
CA GLU A 403 31.17 -18.32 -9.20
C GLU A 403 32.21 -17.49 -8.43
N HIS A 404 31.75 -16.63 -7.53
CA HIS A 404 32.64 -15.67 -6.88
C HIS A 404 33.21 -16.15 -5.55
N LEU A 405 32.43 -16.89 -4.78
CA LEU A 405 32.82 -17.33 -3.43
C LEU A 405 33.09 -18.83 -3.32
N GLY A 406 32.77 -19.60 -4.37
CA GLY A 406 32.98 -21.07 -4.37
C GLY A 406 32.03 -21.83 -3.45
N ILE A 407 30.92 -21.21 -3.00
CA ILE A 407 29.98 -21.81 -2.05
C ILE A 407 28.78 -22.45 -2.75
N ASP A 408 28.25 -23.51 -2.15
CA ASP A 408 27.05 -24.19 -2.60
C ASP A 408 25.89 -23.90 -1.65
N THR A 409 24.70 -23.74 -2.21
CA THR A 409 23.47 -23.53 -1.46
C THR A 409 22.36 -24.44 -1.98
N LYS A 410 21.34 -24.68 -1.17
CA LYS A 410 20.17 -25.49 -1.53
C LYS A 410 18.91 -24.67 -1.43
N ILE A 411 18.07 -24.70 -2.48
CA ILE A 411 16.77 -24.06 -2.49
C ILE A 411 15.74 -25.03 -1.88
N VAL A 412 14.97 -24.53 -0.90
CA VAL A 412 13.85 -25.25 -0.28
C VAL A 412 12.59 -24.43 -0.46
N GLN A 413 11.65 -24.97 -1.22
CA GLN A 413 10.34 -24.35 -1.44
C GLN A 413 9.36 -24.90 -0.42
N GLU A 414 8.64 -24.01 0.27
CA GLU A 414 7.60 -24.33 1.23
C GLU A 414 6.31 -23.64 0.80
N GLU A 415 5.17 -24.32 0.94
CA GLU A 415 3.87 -23.67 0.74
C GLU A 415 3.74 -22.48 1.69
N TRP A 416 3.00 -21.43 1.29
CA TRP A 416 2.98 -20.14 2.00
C TRP A 416 2.70 -20.23 3.50
N ALA A 417 1.70 -21.00 3.91
CA ALA A 417 1.35 -21.13 5.34
C ALA A 417 2.46 -21.85 6.13
N VAL A 418 3.09 -22.86 5.52
CA VAL A 418 4.24 -23.59 6.10
C VAL A 418 5.44 -22.65 6.18
N PHE A 419 5.72 -21.91 5.13
CA PHE A 419 6.82 -20.94 5.08
C PHE A 419 6.67 -19.83 6.14
N LEU A 420 5.45 -19.33 6.34
CA LEU A 420 5.15 -18.38 7.42
C LEU A 420 5.50 -18.99 8.79
N GLN A 421 5.05 -20.21 9.06
CA GLN A 421 5.34 -20.88 10.34
C GLN A 421 6.83 -21.12 10.52
N THR A 422 7.53 -21.59 9.46
CA THR A 422 8.99 -21.77 9.47
C THR A 422 9.73 -20.48 9.88
N ARG A 423 9.27 -19.32 9.41
CA ARG A 423 9.85 -18.02 9.78
C ARG A 423 9.58 -17.66 11.24
N TYR A 424 8.35 -17.85 11.72
CA TYR A 424 7.99 -17.58 13.11
C TYR A 424 8.76 -18.48 14.09
N ASP A 425 8.94 -19.74 13.75
CA ASP A 425 9.71 -20.70 14.53
C ASP A 425 11.24 -20.49 14.39
N LYS A 426 11.66 -19.60 13.47
CA LYS A 426 13.08 -19.35 13.14
C LYS A 426 13.83 -20.61 12.72
N ASN A 427 13.13 -21.62 12.21
CA ASN A 427 13.69 -22.88 11.72
C ASN A 427 14.24 -22.72 10.29
N LEU A 428 15.22 -21.84 10.16
CA LEU A 428 15.84 -21.47 8.88
C LEU A 428 17.30 -21.07 9.08
N THR A 429 18.10 -21.24 8.05
CA THR A 429 19.42 -20.63 7.93
C THR A 429 19.31 -19.29 7.25
N MET A 430 18.62 -19.25 6.12
CA MET A 430 18.35 -18.06 5.35
C MET A 430 16.99 -18.17 4.64
N CYS A 431 16.28 -17.06 4.51
CA CYS A 431 15.02 -17.05 3.77
C CYS A 431 14.79 -15.74 3.04
N ARG A 432 13.87 -15.77 2.08
CA ARG A 432 13.37 -14.54 1.48
C ARG A 432 12.55 -13.75 2.49
N GLY A 433 12.64 -12.42 2.44
CA GLY A 433 11.79 -11.47 3.12
C GLY A 433 11.17 -10.48 2.13
N GLY A 434 10.01 -10.01 2.46
CA GLY A 434 9.35 -8.91 1.77
C GLY A 434 8.46 -8.20 2.78
N TRP A 435 8.51 -6.88 2.79
CA TRP A 435 7.64 -6.09 3.66
C TRP A 435 6.98 -4.97 2.87
N PHE A 436 5.68 -4.93 2.95
CA PHE A 436 4.83 -3.87 2.42
C PHE A 436 4.30 -3.10 3.61
N ARG A 437 4.47 -1.78 3.60
CA ARG A 437 4.07 -0.94 4.73
C ARG A 437 2.55 -0.91 4.91
N ASP A 438 2.15 -0.68 6.17
CA ASP A 438 0.76 -0.39 6.54
C ASP A 438 0.50 1.13 6.64
N PHE A 439 1.55 1.92 6.95
CA PHE A 439 1.49 3.38 7.07
C PHE A 439 2.84 4.01 6.67
N ASN A 440 2.85 5.31 6.34
CA ASN A 440 4.04 6.01 5.86
C ASN A 440 4.92 6.48 7.02
N ASP A 441 5.71 5.57 7.58
CA ASP A 441 6.67 5.85 8.65
C ASP A 441 7.77 4.80 8.66
N PRO A 442 9.06 5.18 8.94
CA PRO A 442 10.19 4.24 8.99
C PRO A 442 10.02 3.15 10.04
N ILE A 443 9.28 3.42 11.13
CA ILE A 443 9.05 2.44 12.21
C ILE A 443 8.32 1.19 11.71
N ASN A 444 7.53 1.32 10.62
CA ASN A 444 6.85 0.19 9.99
C ASN A 444 7.84 -0.87 9.46
N PHE A 445 9.03 -0.45 9.08
CA PHE A 445 10.14 -1.32 8.66
C PHE A 445 11.06 -1.66 9.82
N LEU A 446 11.54 -0.66 10.52
CA LEU A 446 12.56 -0.84 11.55
C LEU A 446 12.04 -1.56 12.79
N GLY A 447 10.78 -1.36 13.16
CA GLY A 447 10.14 -2.10 14.25
C GLY A 447 10.14 -3.62 14.10
N LEU A 448 10.27 -4.12 12.86
CA LEU A 448 10.33 -5.56 12.58
C LEU A 448 11.53 -6.24 13.22
N TYR A 449 12.65 -5.52 13.38
CA TYR A 449 13.93 -6.08 13.84
C TYR A 449 14.27 -5.76 15.29
N ALA A 450 13.36 -5.12 16.05
CA ALA A 450 13.48 -5.05 17.49
C ALA A 450 13.61 -6.48 18.08
N SER A 451 14.44 -6.66 19.09
CA SER A 451 14.73 -8.00 19.63
C SER A 451 13.50 -8.75 20.13
N TYR A 452 12.47 -8.00 20.55
CA TYR A 452 11.17 -8.49 21.01
C TYR A 452 10.12 -8.65 19.91
N SER A 453 10.43 -8.28 18.66
CA SER A 453 9.47 -8.36 17.55
C SER A 453 9.29 -9.81 17.06
N PRO A 454 8.07 -10.31 16.91
CA PRO A 454 7.81 -11.63 16.34
C PRO A 454 8.23 -11.73 14.86
N ASN A 455 8.34 -10.61 14.16
CA ASN A 455 8.77 -10.55 12.76
C ASN A 455 10.29 -10.51 12.58
N ASN A 456 11.05 -10.55 13.66
CA ASN A 456 12.52 -10.60 13.63
C ASN A 456 13.00 -12.02 13.29
N TYR A 457 12.86 -12.43 12.05
CA TYR A 457 13.22 -13.77 11.58
C TYR A 457 14.74 -14.02 11.55
N SER A 458 15.54 -12.97 11.57
CA SER A 458 17.01 -13.04 11.61
C SER A 458 17.56 -13.32 13.01
N SER A 459 16.75 -13.34 14.05
CA SER A 459 17.21 -13.40 15.45
C SER A 459 18.18 -12.25 15.81
N TYR A 460 18.05 -11.11 15.13
CA TYR A 460 18.88 -9.94 15.40
C TYR A 460 18.62 -9.42 16.82
N SER A 461 19.68 -9.15 17.56
CA SER A 461 19.59 -8.62 18.92
C SER A 461 20.70 -7.61 19.15
N ASN A 462 20.30 -6.35 19.40
CA ASN A 462 21.22 -5.27 19.68
C ASN A 462 20.52 -4.27 20.61
N ALA A 463 21.04 -4.13 21.82
CA ALA A 463 20.45 -3.27 22.86
C ALA A 463 20.39 -1.78 22.44
N GLN A 464 21.36 -1.31 21.66
CA GLN A 464 21.36 0.07 21.16
C GLN A 464 20.29 0.28 20.08
N TYR A 465 20.08 -0.73 19.22
CA TYR A 465 18.99 -0.74 18.25
C TYR A 465 17.63 -0.65 18.97
N ASP A 466 17.40 -1.53 19.94
CA ASP A 466 16.17 -1.54 20.72
C ASP A 466 15.93 -0.19 21.43
N ALA A 467 17.00 0.44 21.96
CA ALA A 467 16.90 1.76 22.55
C ALA A 467 16.49 2.85 21.54
N TYR A 468 17.00 2.80 20.30
CA TYR A 468 16.57 3.72 19.25
C TYR A 468 15.12 3.48 18.84
N ILE A 469 14.70 2.23 18.72
CA ILE A 469 13.29 1.90 18.45
C ILE A 469 12.38 2.40 19.58
N GLN A 470 12.76 2.21 20.85
CA GLN A 470 12.01 2.74 21.99
C GLN A 470 11.96 4.27 21.98
N THR A 471 13.06 4.95 21.67
CA THR A 471 13.06 6.41 21.50
C THR A 471 12.06 6.83 20.43
N ALA A 472 12.05 6.16 19.26
CA ALA A 472 11.13 6.45 18.19
C ALA A 472 9.66 6.22 18.54
N LEU A 473 9.37 5.27 19.45
CA LEU A 473 8.00 4.94 19.88
C LEU A 473 7.49 5.84 21.02
N THR A 474 8.37 6.49 21.77
CA THR A 474 7.99 7.20 23.01
C THR A 474 8.15 8.72 22.96
N THR A 475 8.85 9.26 21.96
CA THR A 475 8.99 10.72 21.81
C THR A 475 7.99 11.30 20.83
N GLY A 476 7.40 12.45 21.16
CA GLY A 476 6.62 13.28 20.25
C GLY A 476 7.45 14.21 19.36
N ASP A 477 8.76 14.35 19.62
CA ASP A 477 9.67 15.19 18.81
C ASP A 477 10.08 14.44 17.53
N GLN A 478 9.57 14.88 16.39
CA GLN A 478 9.83 14.24 15.09
C GLN A 478 11.30 14.22 14.71
N LYS A 479 12.06 15.27 15.04
CA LYS A 479 13.49 15.32 14.71
C LYS A 479 14.27 14.27 15.49
N VAL A 480 14.08 14.23 16.81
CA VAL A 480 14.70 13.22 17.69
C VAL A 480 14.30 11.81 17.26
N ARG A 481 13.04 11.65 16.89
CA ARG A 481 12.46 10.39 16.43
C ARG A 481 13.14 9.88 15.16
N MET A 482 13.23 10.72 14.13
CA MET A 482 13.83 10.36 12.84
C MET A 482 15.33 10.12 12.94
N GLU A 483 16.06 10.93 13.74
CA GLU A 483 17.48 10.69 14.03
C GLU A 483 17.70 9.31 14.69
N ALA A 484 16.84 8.91 15.61
CA ALA A 484 16.91 7.57 16.21
C ALA A 484 16.68 6.47 15.18
N MET A 485 15.73 6.65 14.27
CA MET A 485 15.44 5.66 13.22
C MET A 485 16.54 5.57 12.17
N HIS A 486 17.18 6.67 11.77
CA HIS A 486 18.37 6.63 10.91
C HIS A 486 19.50 5.81 11.55
N LYS A 487 19.78 6.03 12.85
CA LYS A 487 20.78 5.25 13.60
C LYS A 487 20.39 3.78 13.74
N ALA A 488 19.10 3.49 13.91
CA ALA A 488 18.63 2.12 13.95
C ALA A 488 18.83 1.42 12.59
N GLU A 489 18.48 2.08 11.48
CA GLU A 489 18.70 1.51 10.14
C GLU A 489 20.18 1.25 9.88
N GLU A 490 21.06 2.18 10.23
CA GLU A 490 22.50 2.02 10.11
C GLU A 490 23.01 0.77 10.84
N LEU A 491 22.60 0.57 12.10
CA LEU A 491 22.97 -0.61 12.88
C LEU A 491 22.47 -1.91 12.24
N LEU A 492 21.21 -1.93 11.78
CA LEU A 492 20.60 -3.11 11.19
C LEU A 492 21.31 -3.49 9.88
N VAL A 493 21.45 -2.56 8.95
CA VAL A 493 22.03 -2.84 7.63
C VAL A 493 23.50 -3.20 7.75
N ASN A 494 24.28 -2.49 8.57
CA ASN A 494 25.70 -2.79 8.80
C ASN A 494 25.93 -4.09 9.59
N SER A 495 24.90 -4.65 10.23
CA SER A 495 24.99 -5.97 10.85
C SER A 495 24.94 -7.11 9.83
N TYR A 496 24.42 -6.83 8.64
CA TYR A 496 24.10 -7.84 7.62
C TYR A 496 23.22 -8.99 8.12
N ALA A 497 22.39 -8.73 9.13
CA ALA A 497 21.33 -9.65 9.55
C ALA A 497 20.22 -9.74 8.48
N ILE A 498 20.15 -8.72 7.65
CA ILE A 498 19.37 -8.68 6.42
C ILE A 498 20.27 -8.30 5.25
N ILE A 499 19.89 -8.76 4.06
CA ILE A 499 20.50 -8.33 2.80
C ILE A 499 19.43 -7.64 1.98
N PRO A 500 19.37 -6.29 1.93
CA PRO A 500 18.49 -5.57 1.03
C PRO A 500 18.80 -5.92 -0.43
N MET A 501 17.76 -6.21 -1.21
CA MET A 501 17.89 -6.62 -2.60
C MET A 501 17.38 -5.54 -3.55
N TYR A 502 16.11 -5.15 -3.40
CA TYR A 502 15.49 -4.07 -4.18
C TYR A 502 14.29 -3.48 -3.43
N PHE A 503 13.95 -2.26 -3.80
CA PHE A 503 12.68 -1.64 -3.47
C PHE A 503 11.67 -1.96 -4.56
N TYR A 504 10.48 -2.38 -4.15
CA TYR A 504 9.39 -2.68 -5.07
C TYR A 504 8.92 -1.44 -5.82
N THR A 505 8.43 -1.67 -7.00
CA THR A 505 7.75 -0.70 -7.83
C THR A 505 6.42 -1.24 -8.31
N GLU A 506 5.55 -0.36 -8.73
CA GLU A 506 4.27 -0.68 -9.32
C GLU A 506 4.27 -0.28 -10.79
N PRO A 507 4.27 -1.24 -11.71
CA PRO A 507 4.04 -0.97 -13.12
C PRO A 507 2.54 -0.72 -13.36
N LEU A 508 2.22 0.41 -14.00
CA LEU A 508 0.87 0.87 -14.27
C LEU A 508 0.68 1.14 -15.74
N LEU A 509 -0.36 0.56 -16.33
CA LEU A 509 -0.81 0.95 -17.67
C LEU A 509 -1.57 2.28 -17.57
N VAL A 510 -1.11 3.28 -18.31
CA VAL A 510 -1.69 4.62 -18.25
C VAL A 510 -1.83 5.15 -19.67
N ASN A 511 -3.05 5.53 -20.03
CA ASN A 511 -3.29 6.24 -21.30
C ASN A 511 -2.47 7.55 -21.30
N PRO A 512 -1.67 7.84 -22.32
CA PRO A 512 -0.84 9.05 -22.38
C PRO A 512 -1.64 10.37 -22.26
N LYS A 513 -2.95 10.35 -22.54
CA LYS A 513 -3.85 11.50 -22.38
C LYS A 513 -4.34 11.72 -20.95
N LEU A 514 -4.20 10.72 -20.07
CA LEU A 514 -4.59 10.83 -18.67
C LEU A 514 -3.54 11.63 -17.89
N LYS A 515 -3.97 12.70 -17.23
CA LYS A 515 -3.14 13.62 -16.45
C LYS A 515 -3.66 13.75 -15.02
N ASP A 516 -2.83 14.32 -14.15
CA ASP A 516 -3.17 14.72 -12.78
C ASP A 516 -3.72 13.60 -11.89
N VAL A 517 -3.31 12.35 -12.14
CA VAL A 517 -3.55 11.25 -11.21
C VAL A 517 -2.62 11.42 -10.00
N TYR A 518 -3.17 11.40 -8.79
CA TYR A 518 -2.35 11.32 -7.60
C TYR A 518 -1.90 9.86 -7.36
N TYR A 519 -0.63 9.61 -7.59
CA TYR A 519 -0.02 8.29 -7.38
C TYR A 519 0.42 8.16 -5.93
N ASP A 520 -0.39 7.48 -5.12
CA ASP A 520 -0.05 7.17 -3.73
C ASP A 520 0.94 6.00 -3.68
N ALA A 521 2.00 6.16 -2.88
CA ALA A 521 2.98 5.09 -2.68
C ALA A 521 2.42 3.88 -1.88
N LEU A 522 1.20 4.01 -1.31
CA LEU A 522 0.37 2.92 -0.81
C LEU A 522 -0.41 2.22 -1.94
N SER A 523 -0.18 2.57 -3.19
CA SER A 523 -0.94 2.11 -4.36
C SER A 523 -2.44 2.47 -4.31
N MET A 524 -2.83 3.37 -3.42
CA MET A 524 -4.19 3.93 -3.32
C MET A 524 -4.31 5.19 -4.18
N HIS A 525 -4.22 5.01 -5.51
CA HIS A 525 -4.19 6.13 -6.45
C HIS A 525 -5.54 6.85 -6.50
N LYS A 526 -5.51 8.20 -6.43
CA LYS A 526 -6.73 9.02 -6.47
C LYS A 526 -6.90 9.66 -7.84
N PHE A 527 -8.10 9.54 -8.37
CA PHE A 527 -8.51 10.15 -9.64
C PHE A 527 -9.31 11.44 -9.45
N THR A 528 -9.40 11.95 -8.23
CA THR A 528 -10.15 13.18 -7.89
C THR A 528 -9.76 14.37 -8.76
N TYR A 529 -8.49 14.47 -9.12
CA TYR A 529 -7.93 15.57 -9.90
C TYR A 529 -7.70 15.21 -11.36
N ALA A 530 -7.92 13.94 -11.74
CA ALA A 530 -7.55 13.42 -13.05
C ALA A 530 -8.33 14.10 -14.20
N SER A 531 -7.64 14.32 -15.31
CA SER A 531 -8.21 14.91 -16.52
C SER A 531 -7.72 14.17 -17.77
N LYS A 532 -8.44 14.32 -18.88
CA LYS A 532 -8.02 13.84 -20.21
C LYS A 532 -7.78 15.00 -21.18
N GLU A 533 -6.61 15.02 -21.84
CA GLU A 533 -6.26 15.97 -22.90
C GLU A 533 -6.71 15.51 -24.30
#